data_c7c192d10d00406ad63f632ee0e0b5ea
#
_entry.id   c7c192d10d00406ad63f632ee0e0b5ea
#
_cell.length_a   1.000
_cell.length_b   1.000
_cell.length_c   1.000
_cell.angle_alpha   90.00
_cell.angle_beta   90.00
_cell.angle_gamma   90.00
#
_symmetry.space_group_name_H-M   'P 1'
#
loop_
_entity.id
_entity.type
_entity.pdbx_description
1 polymer ?
#
loop_
_entity_poly.entity_id
_entity_poly.type
_entity_poly.pdbx_seq_one_letter_code
_entity_poly.pdbx_strand_id
1 'polypeptide(L)'
;PSLALGANEVTLLELTSAYVAFSNGGYPISPYGIENVTVPGDGIIYKNQIVNQPSVAKIEKIEMIHELLSDVIRSGTGKRAGIENDAAGKTGTSQGYRDAWFIGYSGNLIAGIWLGRDDSKSMAKVTGGGLPAEIWSNFMQKATEMTN
;
A
#
# COMPACT_ATOMS: atom_id res chain seq x y z
N PRO A 1 2.70 -23.38 -4.50
CA PRO A 1 1.26 -23.18 -4.25
C PRO A 1 0.98 -22.20 -3.09
N SER A 2 1.81 -22.18 -2.03
CA SER A 2 1.64 -21.31 -0.85
C SER A 2 1.82 -19.82 -1.13
N LEU A 3 2.56 -19.43 -2.16
CA LEU A 3 2.77 -18.04 -2.57
C LEU A 3 1.44 -17.31 -2.83
N ALA A 4 0.50 -17.97 -3.50
CA ALA A 4 -0.83 -17.42 -3.78
C ALA A 4 -1.67 -17.16 -2.52
N LEU A 5 -1.32 -17.78 -1.40
CA LEU A 5 -1.95 -17.58 -0.09
C LEU A 5 -1.23 -16.55 0.78
N GLY A 6 -0.17 -15.90 0.27
CA GLY A 6 0.59 -14.91 1.00
C GLY A 6 1.44 -15.49 2.13
N ALA A 7 1.97 -16.70 1.97
CA ALA A 7 2.76 -17.38 2.99
C ALA A 7 4.25 -16.98 3.04
N ASN A 8 4.68 -16.06 2.17
CA ASN A 8 6.06 -15.57 2.17
C ASN A 8 6.16 -14.29 3.01
N GLU A 9 7.29 -14.16 3.70
CA GLU A 9 7.63 -12.94 4.43
C GLU A 9 7.99 -11.83 3.44
N VAL A 10 7.47 -10.63 3.67
CA VAL A 10 7.74 -9.42 2.91
C VAL A 10 7.81 -8.22 3.87
N THR A 11 8.57 -7.21 3.51
CA THR A 11 8.57 -5.95 4.26
C THR A 11 7.34 -5.10 3.90
N LEU A 12 6.96 -4.20 4.80
CA LEU A 12 5.88 -3.24 4.55
C LEU A 12 6.14 -2.40 3.29
N LEU A 13 7.39 -1.97 3.09
CA LEU A 13 7.78 -1.18 1.94
C LEU A 13 7.64 -1.95 0.62
N GLU A 14 8.12 -3.19 0.57
CA GLU A 14 8.00 -4.05 -0.62
C GLU A 14 6.55 -4.30 -1.00
N LEU A 15 5.71 -4.66 -0.01
CA LEU A 15 4.31 -4.92 -0.27
C LEU A 15 3.57 -3.66 -0.71
N THR A 16 3.79 -2.52 -0.03
CA THR A 16 3.18 -1.24 -0.40
C THR A 16 3.60 -0.82 -1.82
N SER A 17 4.89 -0.98 -2.16
CA SER A 17 5.42 -0.67 -3.50
C SER A 17 4.82 -1.55 -4.59
N ALA A 18 4.56 -2.83 -4.31
CA ALA A 18 3.92 -3.73 -5.27
C ALA A 18 2.50 -3.30 -5.64
N TYR A 19 1.76 -2.68 -4.70
CA TYR A 19 0.41 -2.17 -4.96
C TYR A 19 0.39 -0.91 -5.82
N VAL A 20 1.51 -0.20 -5.98
CA VAL A 20 1.58 0.99 -6.86
C VAL A 20 1.21 0.62 -8.30
N ALA A 21 1.58 -0.57 -8.78
CA ALA A 21 1.20 -1.01 -10.11
C ALA A 21 -0.33 -1.05 -10.34
N PHE A 22 -1.12 -1.28 -9.29
CA PHE A 22 -2.59 -1.27 -9.40
C PHE A 22 -3.19 0.14 -9.41
N SER A 23 -2.49 1.12 -8.85
CA SER A 23 -2.96 2.51 -8.79
C SER A 23 -2.54 3.35 -10.00
N ASN A 24 -1.54 2.91 -10.78
CA ASN A 24 -0.94 3.73 -11.85
C ASN A 24 -0.98 3.07 -13.24
N GLY A 25 -1.93 2.18 -13.49
CA GLY A 25 -2.08 1.56 -14.82
C GLY A 25 -1.14 0.39 -15.10
N GLY A 26 -0.56 -0.21 -14.06
CA GLY A 26 0.24 -1.44 -14.17
C GLY A 26 1.76 -1.22 -14.13
N TYR A 27 2.24 -0.02 -13.89
CA TYR A 27 3.67 0.28 -13.92
C TYR A 27 4.28 0.13 -12.53
N PRO A 28 5.20 -0.83 -12.32
CA PRO A 28 5.89 -0.99 -11.05
C PRO A 28 6.87 0.15 -10.82
N ILE A 29 7.15 0.46 -9.56
CA ILE A 29 8.12 1.47 -9.17
C ILE A 29 9.20 0.86 -8.26
N SER A 30 10.36 1.51 -8.24
CA SER A 30 11.38 1.30 -7.21
C SER A 30 11.31 2.48 -6.24
N PRO A 31 10.92 2.25 -4.97
CA PRO A 31 10.83 3.34 -4.01
C PRO A 31 12.20 3.94 -3.72
N TYR A 32 12.25 5.25 -3.52
CA TYR A 32 13.47 5.97 -3.14
C TYR A 32 13.17 7.02 -2.09
N GLY A 33 14.15 7.31 -1.22
CA GLY A 33 14.03 8.32 -0.16
C GLY A 33 14.77 9.63 -0.46
N ILE A 34 15.68 9.62 -1.45
CA ILE A 34 16.49 10.79 -1.81
C ILE A 34 16.30 11.06 -3.30
N GLU A 35 15.72 12.19 -3.63
CA GLU A 35 15.54 12.63 -5.01
C GLU A 35 16.82 13.22 -5.59
N ASN A 36 17.45 14.12 -4.86
CA ASN A 36 18.74 14.71 -5.23
C ASN A 36 19.51 15.15 -3.98
N VAL A 37 20.83 15.32 -4.15
CA VAL A 37 21.73 15.92 -3.17
C VAL A 37 22.45 17.09 -3.82
N THR A 38 22.32 18.26 -3.26
CA THR A 38 22.96 19.50 -3.73
C THR A 38 23.99 19.98 -2.72
N VAL A 39 25.18 20.33 -3.18
CA VAL A 39 26.25 20.93 -2.37
C VAL A 39 26.42 22.40 -2.77
N PRO A 40 26.45 23.34 -1.81
CA PRO A 40 26.71 24.73 -2.12
C PRO A 40 28.06 24.92 -2.86
N GLY A 41 28.02 25.53 -4.04
CA GLY A 41 29.19 25.72 -4.90
C GLY A 41 29.43 24.63 -5.93
N ASP A 42 29.06 23.40 -5.66
CA ASP A 42 29.31 22.24 -6.57
C ASP A 42 28.02 21.81 -7.33
N GLY A 43 26.87 22.33 -6.95
CA GLY A 43 25.59 21.98 -7.59
C GLY A 43 25.06 20.62 -7.17
N ILE A 44 24.31 19.95 -8.06
CA ILE A 44 23.71 18.62 -7.80
C ILE A 44 24.79 17.55 -7.96
N ILE A 45 25.17 16.90 -6.84
CA ILE A 45 26.16 15.81 -6.82
C ILE A 45 25.52 14.41 -6.92
N TYR A 46 24.21 14.31 -6.66
CA TYR A 46 23.42 13.09 -6.85
C TYR A 46 22.02 13.46 -7.33
N LYS A 47 21.53 12.71 -8.29
CA LYS A 47 20.12 12.76 -8.72
C LYS A 47 19.62 11.33 -8.94
N ASN A 48 18.51 10.99 -8.31
CA ASN A 48 17.86 9.70 -8.52
C ASN A 48 17.44 9.56 -9.99
N GLN A 49 17.73 8.39 -10.56
CA GLN A 49 17.32 8.06 -11.93
C GLN A 49 16.07 7.18 -11.87
N ILE A 50 14.95 7.72 -12.32
CA ILE A 50 13.72 6.96 -12.46
C ILE A 50 13.87 6.04 -13.68
N VAL A 51 13.90 4.73 -13.43
CA VAL A 51 13.92 3.72 -14.49
C VAL A 51 12.46 3.30 -14.76
N ASN A 52 11.98 3.65 -15.96
CA ASN A 52 10.65 3.20 -16.40
C ASN A 52 10.69 1.70 -16.68
N GLN A 53 9.87 0.95 -15.96
CA GLN A 53 9.69 -0.47 -16.17
C GLN A 53 8.43 -0.72 -17.03
N PRO A 54 8.41 -1.82 -17.82
CA PRO A 54 7.20 -2.17 -18.56
C PRO A 54 6.04 -2.48 -17.60
N SER A 55 4.82 -2.25 -18.08
CA SER A 55 3.63 -2.62 -17.31
C SER A 55 3.59 -4.13 -17.02
N VAL A 56 3.21 -4.48 -15.79
CA VAL A 56 3.12 -5.89 -15.31
C VAL A 56 1.92 -6.64 -15.90
N ALA A 57 0.91 -5.91 -16.41
CA ALA A 57 -0.28 -6.49 -17.01
C ALA A 57 -0.96 -5.49 -17.96
N LYS A 58 -1.85 -5.99 -18.81
CA LYS A 58 -2.71 -5.15 -19.65
C LYS A 58 -3.63 -4.30 -18.78
N ILE A 59 -3.95 -3.09 -19.25
CA ILE A 59 -4.77 -2.11 -18.51
C ILE A 59 -6.11 -2.68 -18.06
N GLU A 60 -6.77 -3.46 -18.91
CA GLU A 60 -8.07 -4.04 -18.59
C GLU A 60 -8.00 -5.00 -17.38
N LYS A 61 -6.84 -5.64 -17.16
CA LYS A 61 -6.61 -6.50 -15.99
C LYS A 61 -6.34 -5.69 -14.74
N ILE A 62 -5.66 -4.55 -14.87
CA ILE A 62 -5.43 -3.63 -13.75
C ILE A 62 -6.76 -3.04 -13.29
N GLU A 63 -7.61 -2.61 -14.22
CA GLU A 63 -8.96 -2.09 -13.91
C GLU A 63 -9.83 -3.14 -13.21
N MET A 64 -9.81 -4.39 -13.67
CA MET A 64 -10.52 -5.49 -12.98
C MET A 64 -10.02 -5.71 -11.56
N ILE A 65 -8.69 -5.64 -11.33
CA ILE A 65 -8.12 -5.77 -9.99
C ILE A 65 -8.50 -4.56 -9.14
N HIS A 66 -8.47 -3.34 -9.69
CA HIS A 66 -8.90 -2.13 -9.01
C HIS A 66 -10.33 -2.26 -8.49
N GLU A 67 -11.27 -2.69 -9.33
CA GLU A 67 -12.66 -2.93 -8.93
C GLU A 67 -12.78 -3.93 -7.77
N LEU A 68 -12.06 -5.06 -7.85
CA LEU A 68 -12.06 -6.04 -6.75
C LEU A 68 -11.48 -5.46 -5.45
N LEU A 69 -10.45 -4.63 -5.53
CA LEU A 69 -9.84 -3.99 -4.36
C LEU A 69 -10.74 -2.88 -3.81
N SER A 70 -11.49 -2.17 -4.65
CA SER A 70 -12.50 -1.18 -4.23
C SER A 70 -13.67 -1.86 -3.51
N ASP A 71 -14.10 -3.05 -3.96
CA ASP A 71 -15.13 -3.83 -3.27
C ASP A 71 -14.73 -4.28 -1.86
N VAL A 72 -13.43 -4.51 -1.61
CA VAL A 72 -12.93 -4.79 -0.26
C VAL A 72 -13.28 -3.66 0.71
N ILE A 73 -13.19 -2.40 0.25
CA ILE A 73 -13.52 -1.21 1.04
C ILE A 73 -15.04 -0.96 1.05
N ARG A 74 -15.70 -1.02 -0.10
CA ARG A 74 -17.14 -0.73 -0.23
C ARG A 74 -18.01 -1.69 0.58
N SER A 75 -17.75 -2.98 0.47
CA SER A 75 -18.62 -4.03 1.03
C SER A 75 -17.90 -5.17 1.73
N GLY A 76 -16.57 -5.27 1.56
CA GLY A 76 -15.76 -6.39 2.03
C GLY A 76 -15.16 -6.21 3.43
N THR A 77 -14.01 -6.84 3.63
CA THR A 77 -13.30 -6.88 4.91
C THR A 77 -12.65 -5.56 5.29
N GLY A 78 -12.51 -4.62 4.37
CA GLY A 78 -11.84 -3.32 4.54
C GLY A 78 -12.79 -2.14 4.78
N LYS A 79 -14.05 -2.34 5.14
CA LYS A 79 -15.04 -1.25 5.30
C LYS A 79 -14.60 -0.09 6.19
N ARG A 80 -13.75 -0.35 7.19
CA ARG A 80 -13.21 0.72 8.06
C ARG A 80 -12.18 1.62 7.38
N ALA A 81 -11.70 1.22 6.18
CA ALA A 81 -10.85 2.07 5.35
C ALA A 81 -11.64 3.01 4.43
N GLY A 82 -12.97 3.04 4.54
CA GLY A 82 -13.81 3.94 3.72
C GLY A 82 -13.45 5.40 3.91
N ILE A 83 -13.26 6.10 2.79
CA ILE A 83 -13.05 7.55 2.69
C ILE A 83 -14.01 8.10 1.62
N GLU A 84 -14.18 9.42 1.56
CA GLU A 84 -15.10 10.06 0.59
C GLU A 84 -14.67 9.88 -0.87
N ASN A 85 -13.36 9.79 -1.09
CA ASN A 85 -12.78 9.60 -2.43
C ASN A 85 -12.80 8.12 -2.83
N ASP A 86 -12.70 7.87 -4.14
CA ASP A 86 -12.51 6.50 -4.65
C ASP A 86 -11.22 5.91 -4.06
N ALA A 87 -11.37 4.73 -3.48
CA ALA A 87 -10.29 4.05 -2.79
C ALA A 87 -10.34 2.54 -3.05
N ALA A 88 -9.17 1.96 -3.14
CA ALA A 88 -9.00 0.53 -3.31
C ALA A 88 -7.93 0.01 -2.35
N GLY A 89 -8.12 -1.20 -1.82
CA GLY A 89 -7.18 -1.74 -0.85
C GLY A 89 -7.45 -3.18 -0.46
N LYS A 90 -6.56 -3.72 0.37
CA LYS A 90 -6.63 -5.11 0.82
C LYS A 90 -6.24 -5.25 2.28
N THR A 91 -7.01 -6.05 2.99
CA THR A 91 -6.70 -6.49 4.35
C THR A 91 -5.83 -7.75 4.33
N GLY A 92 -4.93 -7.87 5.28
CA GLY A 92 -4.19 -9.08 5.59
C GLY A 92 -4.25 -9.39 7.09
N THR A 93 -4.35 -10.66 7.45
CA THR A 93 -4.27 -11.12 8.84
C THR A 93 -3.60 -12.47 8.85
N SER A 94 -2.47 -12.58 9.54
CA SER A 94 -1.79 -13.87 9.69
C SER A 94 -2.51 -14.77 10.69
N GLN A 95 -2.20 -16.07 10.63
CA GLN A 95 -2.73 -17.03 11.58
C GLN A 95 -2.33 -16.66 13.02
N GLY A 96 -3.28 -16.80 13.94
CA GLY A 96 -3.08 -16.45 15.35
C GLY A 96 -2.99 -14.94 15.60
N TYR A 97 -3.40 -14.09 14.67
CA TYR A 97 -3.41 -12.62 14.83
C TYR A 97 -2.04 -12.04 15.19
N ARG A 98 -0.98 -12.55 14.59
CA ARG A 98 0.39 -12.05 14.82
C ARG A 98 0.68 -10.80 14.01
N ASP A 99 0.13 -10.75 12.78
CA ASP A 99 0.25 -9.63 11.86
C ASP A 99 -1.13 -9.20 11.37
N ALA A 100 -1.33 -7.90 11.31
CA ALA A 100 -2.53 -7.31 10.76
C ALA A 100 -2.10 -6.19 9.80
N TRP A 101 -2.55 -6.31 8.54
CA TRP A 101 -2.12 -5.48 7.42
C TRP A 101 -3.30 -4.79 6.77
N PHE A 102 -3.09 -3.56 6.35
CA PHE A 102 -3.93 -2.91 5.35
C PHE A 102 -3.05 -2.14 4.38
N ILE A 103 -3.18 -2.43 3.09
CA ILE A 103 -2.54 -1.67 2.01
C ILE A 103 -3.65 -1.12 1.15
N GLY A 104 -3.58 0.18 0.83
CA GLY A 104 -4.58 0.80 -0.03
C GLY A 104 -4.08 2.08 -0.66
N TYR A 105 -4.82 2.53 -1.66
CA TYR A 105 -4.52 3.74 -2.41
C TYR A 105 -5.81 4.50 -2.74
N SER A 106 -5.64 5.81 -2.96
CA SER A 106 -6.68 6.72 -3.45
C SER A 106 -6.00 7.85 -4.22
N GLY A 107 -6.44 8.10 -5.45
CA GLY A 107 -5.76 9.01 -6.35
C GLY A 107 -4.29 8.61 -6.57
N ASN A 108 -3.38 9.53 -6.31
CA ASN A 108 -1.93 9.35 -6.44
C ASN A 108 -1.22 9.00 -5.11
N LEU A 109 -1.98 8.74 -4.05
CA LEU A 109 -1.42 8.37 -2.75
C LEU A 109 -1.62 6.89 -2.49
N ILE A 110 -0.58 6.25 -1.95
CA ILE A 110 -0.62 4.89 -1.45
C ILE A 110 -0.06 4.84 -0.03
N ALA A 111 -0.69 4.04 0.82
CA ALA A 111 -0.19 3.80 2.16
C ALA A 111 -0.36 2.34 2.56
N GLY A 112 0.61 1.85 3.33
CA GLY A 112 0.58 0.55 3.96
C GLY A 112 0.64 0.68 5.47
N ILE A 113 -0.22 -0.04 6.16
CA ILE A 113 -0.26 -0.12 7.63
C ILE A 113 -0.01 -1.56 8.04
N TRP A 114 0.94 -1.76 8.92
CA TRP A 114 1.21 -3.01 9.58
C TRP A 114 1.16 -2.84 11.08
N LEU A 115 0.49 -3.76 11.73
CA LEU A 115 0.51 -3.91 13.19
C LEU A 115 0.99 -5.31 13.52
N GLY A 116 1.91 -5.40 14.44
CA GLY A 116 2.51 -6.64 14.93
C GLY A 116 3.15 -6.42 16.29
N ARG A 117 3.73 -7.48 16.83
CA ARG A 117 4.50 -7.45 18.07
C ARG A 117 5.91 -7.95 17.80
N ASP A 118 6.92 -7.28 18.37
CA ASP A 118 8.33 -7.65 18.21
C ASP A 118 8.64 -9.06 18.78
N ASP A 119 7.84 -9.52 19.75
CA ASP A 119 7.93 -10.86 20.31
C ASP A 119 7.14 -11.92 19.53
N SER A 120 6.59 -11.56 18.37
CA SER A 120 5.79 -12.42 17.48
C SER A 120 4.60 -13.10 18.16
N LYS A 121 4.16 -12.61 19.32
CA LYS A 121 2.97 -13.12 20.01
C LYS A 121 1.69 -12.61 19.37
N SER A 122 0.61 -13.38 19.56
CA SER A 122 -0.73 -13.01 19.14
C SER A 122 -1.14 -11.65 19.71
N MET A 123 -1.69 -10.81 18.86
CA MET A 123 -2.44 -9.62 19.26
C MET A 123 -3.88 -9.99 19.59
N ALA A 124 -4.55 -9.26 20.51
CA ALA A 124 -5.90 -9.52 20.98
C ALA A 124 -6.97 -9.42 19.88
N LYS A 125 -6.99 -10.38 18.93
CA LYS A 125 -7.91 -10.44 17.77
C LYS A 125 -7.84 -9.23 16.84
N VAL A 126 -6.68 -8.57 16.75
CA VAL A 126 -6.46 -7.48 15.79
C VAL A 126 -6.42 -8.06 14.38
N THR A 127 -7.24 -7.53 13.50
CA THR A 127 -7.33 -7.95 12.08
C THR A 127 -7.04 -6.78 11.17
N GLY A 128 -6.63 -7.05 9.93
CA GLY A 128 -6.34 -6.03 8.93
C GLY A 128 -7.53 -5.13 8.60
N GLY A 129 -8.75 -5.65 8.68
CA GLY A 129 -9.99 -4.87 8.49
C GLY A 129 -10.44 -4.09 9.73
N GLY A 130 -9.73 -4.23 10.84
CA GLY A 130 -9.95 -3.49 12.08
C GLY A 130 -9.10 -2.22 12.15
N LEU A 131 -8.23 -2.17 13.15
CA LEU A 131 -7.39 -1.01 13.45
C LEU A 131 -6.47 -0.58 12.29
N PRO A 132 -5.79 -1.48 11.53
CA PRO A 132 -4.99 -1.04 10.38
C PRO A 132 -5.81 -0.30 9.32
N ALA A 133 -7.00 -0.77 8.99
CA ALA A 133 -7.89 -0.12 8.03
C ALA A 133 -8.38 1.26 8.52
N GLU A 134 -8.66 1.40 9.81
CA GLU A 134 -9.07 2.65 10.45
C GLU A 134 -7.90 3.68 10.48
N ILE A 135 -6.69 3.23 10.82
CA ILE A 135 -5.49 4.09 10.79
C ILE A 135 -5.24 4.56 9.35
N TRP A 136 -5.37 3.67 8.38
CA TRP A 136 -5.22 4.00 6.97
C TRP A 136 -6.22 5.07 6.52
N SER A 137 -7.50 4.90 6.86
CA SER A 137 -8.57 5.88 6.55
C SER A 137 -8.25 7.25 7.11
N ASN A 138 -7.91 7.33 8.41
CA ASN A 138 -7.58 8.57 9.07
C ASN A 138 -6.34 9.27 8.46
N PHE A 139 -5.33 8.48 8.08
CA PHE A 139 -4.13 8.99 7.41
C PHE A 139 -4.47 9.55 6.03
N MET A 140 -5.18 8.77 5.20
CA MET A 140 -5.48 9.15 3.82
C MET A 140 -6.38 10.37 3.73
N GLN A 141 -7.38 10.50 4.61
CA GLN A 141 -8.23 11.71 4.68
C GLN A 141 -7.38 12.96 4.88
N LYS A 142 -6.48 12.95 5.89
CA LYS A 142 -5.60 14.09 6.18
C LYS A 142 -4.59 14.34 5.05
N ALA A 143 -3.99 13.28 4.50
CA ALA A 143 -3.01 13.42 3.42
C ALA A 143 -3.64 14.01 2.14
N THR A 144 -4.87 13.62 1.82
CA THR A 144 -5.60 14.17 0.67
C THR A 144 -5.96 15.65 0.85
N GLU A 145 -6.32 16.06 2.08
CA GLU A 145 -6.57 17.47 2.38
C GLU A 145 -5.33 18.36 2.20
N MET A 146 -4.14 17.81 2.45
CA MET A 146 -2.86 18.54 2.32
C MET A 146 -2.35 18.64 0.89
N THR A 147 -2.86 17.81 -0.03
CA THR A 147 -2.42 17.76 -1.43
C THR A 147 -3.36 18.48 -2.40
N ASN A 148 -4.51 18.95 -1.93
CA ASN A 148 -5.47 19.80 -2.64
C ASN A 148 -5.22 21.28 -2.28
#